data_6208592a50338853c909abe9a224d276
#
_entry.id   6208592a50338853c909abe9a224d276
#
_cell.length_a   1.000
_cell.length_b   1.000
_cell.length_c   1.000
_cell.angle_alpha   90.00
_cell.angle_beta   90.00
_cell.angle_gamma   90.00
#
_symmetry.space_group_name_H-M   'P 1'
#
loop_
_entity.id
_entity.type
_entity.pdbx_description
1 polymer ?
#
loop_
_entity_poly.entity_id
_entity_poly.type
_entity_poly.pdbx_seq_one_letter_code
_entity_poly.pdbx_strand_id
1 'polypeptide(L)'
;MCYGYDGTAALRRSLDRRSLLGGSLAVLAGVGLGAGLATRDAEATVKPTGRRRVPPGLISIQLWTVRDALWGTPGYDATLTHLARIGYPRVELALGYFGRTAAQLRQFLDGIGIKATSSHDGISADAAGLEEKIHNAVTLGQSFLVVPYLYSENADEWKRWAEQMNVEAAAARAAGLRYGYHNHAHEFTIDLGSGKRPWDILTAELDPRLVHLEVDLYWAVTGGIESGDGVADPEGFTLDVIRSAPQRVLQYHVKDRHESTGDMADLGTGMIDFGRIFRAHSVLEYIVENDTPDVTPQQTAEVGYRYLRRLRY
;
A
#
# COMPACT_ATOMS: atom_id res chain seq x y z
N MET A 1 1.99 11.06 6.28
CA MET A 1 1.72 11.70 4.97
C MET A 1 2.55 10.97 3.94
N CYS A 2 1.90 10.16 3.08
CA CYS A 2 2.59 9.43 2.00
C CYS A 2 2.86 10.35 0.77
N TYR A 3 3.43 11.51 1.01
CA TYR A 3 3.91 12.38 -0.06
C TYR A 3 5.41 12.15 -0.25
N GLY A 4 5.75 11.13 -1.04
CA GLY A 4 7.10 10.95 -1.54
C GLY A 4 7.32 11.76 -2.82
N TYR A 5 8.58 11.97 -3.16
CA TYR A 5 9.02 12.62 -4.40
C TYR A 5 8.32 12.02 -5.64
N ASP A 6 8.10 10.71 -5.67
CA ASP A 6 7.44 10.01 -6.77
C ASP A 6 5.91 10.16 -6.76
N GLY A 7 5.29 10.29 -5.58
CA GLY A 7 3.86 10.59 -5.43
C GLY A 7 3.48 11.96 -5.99
N THR A 8 4.41 12.94 -5.94
CA THR A 8 4.18 14.27 -6.52
C THR A 8 4.18 14.23 -8.05
N ALA A 9 5.00 13.39 -8.66
CA ALA A 9 5.03 13.22 -10.11
C ALA A 9 3.79 12.44 -10.61
N ALA A 10 3.37 11.41 -9.90
CA ALA A 10 2.14 10.68 -10.16
C ALA A 10 0.89 11.57 -9.98
N LEU A 11 0.88 12.41 -8.92
CA LEU A 11 -0.19 13.37 -8.67
C LEU A 11 -0.26 14.45 -9.79
N ARG A 12 0.87 14.97 -10.26
CA ARG A 12 0.92 15.91 -11.39
C ARG A 12 0.37 15.27 -12.66
N ARG A 13 0.75 14.02 -12.98
CA ARG A 13 0.24 13.28 -14.14
C ARG A 13 -1.28 13.06 -14.06
N SER A 14 -1.83 12.78 -12.87
CA SER A 14 -3.27 12.61 -12.67
C SER A 14 -4.04 13.92 -12.81
N LEU A 15 -3.46 15.05 -12.38
CA LEU A 15 -4.06 16.39 -12.53
C LEU A 15 -4.05 16.82 -14.00
N ASP A 16 -2.99 16.55 -14.75
CA ASP A 16 -2.90 16.84 -16.18
C ASP A 16 -3.93 16.03 -17.01
N ARG A 17 -4.20 14.77 -16.62
CA ARG A 17 -5.26 13.97 -17.27
C ARG A 17 -6.66 14.50 -17.00
N ARG A 18 -6.95 15.02 -15.81
CA ARG A 18 -8.26 15.62 -15.49
C ARG A 18 -8.49 16.92 -16.26
N SER A 19 -7.46 17.70 -16.56
CA SER A 19 -7.57 18.92 -17.36
C SER A 19 -7.79 18.66 -18.85
N LEU A 20 -7.38 17.51 -19.38
CA LEU A 20 -7.59 17.13 -20.79
C LEU A 20 -9.01 16.59 -21.06
N LEU A 21 -9.72 16.12 -20.03
CA LEU A 21 -11.11 15.63 -20.15
C LEU A 21 -12.17 16.74 -19.96
N GLY A 22 -11.74 17.95 -19.59
CA GLY A 22 -12.62 19.12 -19.32
C GLY A 22 -12.90 20.06 -20.49
N GLY A 23 -12.44 19.76 -21.68
CA GLY A 23 -12.56 20.67 -22.83
C GLY A 23 -12.99 20.00 -24.11
N SER A 24 -14.28 19.76 -24.32
CA SER A 24 -14.97 19.85 -25.62
C SER A 24 -16.41 19.35 -25.51
N LEU A 25 -17.32 20.23 -25.19
CA LEU A 25 -18.74 20.10 -25.53
C LEU A 25 -18.91 20.75 -26.90
N ALA A 26 -18.96 19.92 -27.94
CA ALA A 26 -19.55 20.33 -29.24
C ALA A 26 -20.78 19.47 -29.49
N VAL A 27 -21.90 20.12 -29.46
CA VAL A 27 -23.21 19.56 -29.82
C VAL A 27 -23.24 19.27 -31.32
N LEU A 28 -23.51 18.01 -31.70
CA LEU A 28 -24.09 17.69 -33.01
C LEU A 28 -25.19 16.65 -32.81
N ALA A 29 -26.40 17.08 -33.07
CA ALA A 29 -27.57 16.24 -33.18
C ALA A 29 -27.48 15.39 -34.45
N GLY A 30 -27.62 14.06 -34.34
CA GLY A 30 -27.73 13.13 -35.45
C GLY A 30 -28.47 11.88 -35.01
N VAL A 31 -29.66 11.71 -35.51
CA VAL A 31 -30.58 10.56 -35.32
C VAL A 31 -29.97 9.31 -36.00
N GLY A 32 -30.02 8.14 -35.33
CA GLY A 32 -29.76 6.88 -36.03
C GLY A 32 -29.53 5.67 -35.12
N LEU A 33 -30.56 4.90 -34.91
CA LEU A 33 -30.64 3.43 -34.77
C LEU A 33 -29.64 2.67 -33.87
N GLY A 34 -30.22 1.96 -32.96
CA GLY A 34 -29.66 1.10 -31.93
C GLY A 34 -28.65 0.06 -32.37
N ALA A 35 -27.64 -0.04 -31.57
CA ALA A 35 -26.92 -1.27 -31.29
C ALA A 35 -26.47 -1.16 -29.84
N GLY A 36 -26.96 -2.02 -28.97
CA GLY A 36 -26.56 -2.09 -27.58
C GLY A 36 -25.10 -2.45 -27.50
N LEU A 37 -24.27 -1.46 -27.23
CA LEU A 37 -22.90 -1.67 -26.73
C LEU A 37 -23.05 -2.07 -25.27
N ALA A 38 -23.08 -3.37 -25.02
CA ALA A 38 -22.78 -3.90 -23.71
C ALA A 38 -21.36 -3.42 -23.36
N THR A 39 -21.26 -2.49 -22.43
CA THR A 39 -20.00 -2.21 -21.74
C THR A 39 -19.56 -3.54 -21.12
N ARG A 40 -18.62 -4.20 -21.77
CA ARG A 40 -17.89 -5.29 -21.13
C ARG A 40 -17.10 -4.62 -20.03
N ASP A 41 -17.56 -4.79 -18.78
CA ASP A 41 -16.72 -4.62 -17.62
C ASP A 41 -15.45 -5.41 -17.90
N ALA A 42 -14.29 -4.75 -17.86
CA ALA A 42 -13.01 -5.42 -17.96
C ALA A 42 -12.84 -6.27 -16.68
N GLU A 43 -13.41 -7.47 -16.69
CA GLU A 43 -13.15 -8.44 -15.64
C GLU A 43 -11.68 -8.80 -15.73
N ALA A 44 -10.92 -8.40 -14.71
CA ALA A 44 -9.54 -8.81 -14.51
C ALA A 44 -9.45 -10.32 -14.67
N THR A 45 -8.84 -10.79 -15.75
CA THR A 45 -8.74 -12.21 -16.07
C THR A 45 -7.64 -12.84 -15.21
N VAL A 46 -8.00 -13.29 -14.02
CA VAL A 46 -7.14 -14.13 -13.18
C VAL A 46 -7.01 -15.50 -13.86
N LYS A 47 -5.85 -15.81 -14.42
CA LYS A 47 -5.55 -17.17 -14.90
C LYS A 47 -5.38 -18.13 -13.72
N PRO A 48 -6.28 -19.08 -13.46
CA PRO A 48 -6.20 -19.94 -12.29
C PRO A 48 -5.19 -21.07 -12.55
N THR A 49 -3.95 -20.91 -12.10
CA THR A 49 -2.88 -21.92 -12.25
C THR A 49 -2.55 -22.68 -10.97
N GLY A 50 -3.12 -22.31 -9.81
CA GLY A 50 -2.75 -22.86 -8.50
C GLY A 50 -3.92 -23.33 -7.63
N ARG A 51 -3.58 -24.08 -6.56
CA ARG A 51 -4.55 -24.56 -5.55
C ARG A 51 -4.69 -23.61 -4.37
N ARG A 52 -3.66 -22.77 -4.09
CA ARG A 52 -3.64 -21.80 -2.99
C ARG A 52 -4.49 -20.57 -3.32
N ARG A 53 -5.00 -19.93 -2.27
CA ARG A 53 -5.74 -18.65 -2.34
C ARG A 53 -5.28 -17.75 -1.22
N VAL A 54 -5.42 -16.44 -1.41
CA VAL A 54 -5.31 -15.49 -0.30
C VAL A 54 -6.44 -15.77 0.69
N PRO A 55 -6.13 -16.05 1.98
CA PRO A 55 -7.17 -16.25 2.99
C PRO A 55 -7.99 -14.96 3.16
N PRO A 56 -9.34 -15.04 3.08
CA PRO A 56 -10.17 -13.82 3.15
C PRO A 56 -9.94 -12.96 4.38
N GLY A 57 -9.71 -13.60 5.53
CA GLY A 57 -9.44 -12.90 6.78
C GLY A 57 -8.09 -12.17 6.85
N LEU A 58 -7.21 -12.32 5.83
CA LEU A 58 -5.93 -11.64 5.73
C LEU A 58 -5.91 -10.52 4.66
N ILE A 59 -7.06 -10.27 4.00
CA ILE A 59 -7.18 -9.18 3.03
C ILE A 59 -7.50 -7.89 3.76
N SER A 60 -6.74 -6.86 3.49
CA SER A 60 -6.87 -5.51 4.03
C SER A 60 -6.90 -4.47 2.91
N ILE A 61 -7.18 -3.22 3.25
CA ILE A 61 -7.02 -2.07 2.37
C ILE A 61 -6.38 -0.93 3.12
N GLN A 62 -5.39 -0.29 2.49
CA GLN A 62 -4.83 0.97 2.96
C GLN A 62 -5.84 2.10 2.69
N LEU A 63 -6.21 2.84 3.75
CA LEU A 63 -7.23 3.89 3.65
C LEU A 63 -6.81 5.08 2.77
N TRP A 64 -5.52 5.21 2.47
CA TRP A 64 -5.03 6.20 1.51
C TRP A 64 -5.64 5.99 0.12
N THR A 65 -5.91 4.76 -0.27
CA THR A 65 -6.58 4.39 -1.54
C THR A 65 -7.91 5.11 -1.72
N VAL A 66 -8.66 5.25 -0.63
CA VAL A 66 -10.02 5.82 -0.63
C VAL A 66 -10.09 7.22 0.00
N ARG A 67 -8.94 7.90 0.16
CA ARG A 67 -8.83 9.20 0.85
C ARG A 67 -9.77 10.27 0.31
N ASP A 68 -9.94 10.35 -1.01
CA ASP A 68 -10.83 11.34 -1.62
C ASP A 68 -12.30 11.13 -1.20
N ALA A 69 -12.71 9.88 -1.02
CA ALA A 69 -14.04 9.54 -0.51
C ALA A 69 -14.16 9.74 1.00
N LEU A 70 -13.06 9.56 1.76
CA LEU A 70 -13.03 9.78 3.20
C LEU A 70 -13.13 11.26 3.56
N TRP A 71 -12.40 12.14 2.86
CA TRP A 71 -12.44 13.59 3.07
C TRP A 71 -13.59 14.29 2.35
N GLY A 72 -14.08 13.72 1.25
CA GLY A 72 -15.14 14.28 0.41
C GLY A 72 -16.48 13.60 0.63
N THR A 73 -17.15 13.26 -0.46
CA THR A 73 -18.42 12.53 -0.49
C THR A 73 -18.15 11.08 -0.88
N PRO A 74 -18.69 10.08 -0.15
CA PRO A 74 -19.75 10.16 0.87
C PRO A 74 -19.28 10.43 2.31
N GLY A 75 -17.97 10.59 2.55
CA GLY A 75 -17.41 10.84 3.87
C GLY A 75 -16.94 9.57 4.59
N TYR A 76 -16.31 9.76 5.76
CA TYR A 76 -15.57 8.74 6.48
C TYR A 76 -16.40 7.50 6.81
N ASP A 77 -17.52 7.69 7.52
CA ASP A 77 -18.33 6.58 8.03
C ASP A 77 -18.99 5.80 6.90
N ALA A 78 -19.49 6.50 5.89
CA ALA A 78 -20.12 5.87 4.75
C ALA A 78 -19.09 5.08 3.90
N THR A 79 -17.87 5.62 3.75
CA THR A 79 -16.79 4.95 3.02
C THR A 79 -16.36 3.68 3.74
N LEU A 80 -16.10 3.73 5.06
CA LEU A 80 -15.74 2.53 5.83
C LEU A 80 -16.87 1.50 5.85
N THR A 81 -18.14 1.95 5.98
CA THR A 81 -19.31 1.06 5.88
C THR A 81 -19.39 0.40 4.51
N HIS A 82 -19.02 1.12 3.45
CA HIS A 82 -18.95 0.56 2.10
C HIS A 82 -17.84 -0.51 1.99
N LEU A 83 -16.64 -0.27 2.53
CA LEU A 83 -15.57 -1.26 2.57
C LEU A 83 -16.02 -2.54 3.31
N ALA A 84 -16.75 -2.40 4.43
CA ALA A 84 -17.35 -3.55 5.11
C ALA A 84 -18.31 -4.34 4.21
N ARG A 85 -19.15 -3.67 3.43
CA ARG A 85 -20.09 -4.31 2.47
C ARG A 85 -19.39 -5.00 1.30
N ILE A 86 -18.26 -4.46 0.83
CA ILE A 86 -17.38 -5.15 -0.15
C ILE A 86 -16.86 -6.46 0.45
N GLY A 87 -16.62 -6.49 1.76
CA GLY A 87 -16.15 -7.67 2.50
C GLY A 87 -14.76 -7.53 3.11
N TYR A 88 -14.16 -6.34 3.13
CA TYR A 88 -12.89 -6.11 3.80
C TYR A 88 -13.03 -6.35 5.32
N PRO A 89 -12.32 -7.34 5.90
CA PRO A 89 -12.34 -7.57 7.34
C PRO A 89 -11.37 -6.64 8.08
N ARG A 90 -10.45 -5.99 7.36
CA ARG A 90 -9.35 -5.20 7.91
C ARG A 90 -9.11 -3.95 7.11
N VAL A 91 -8.56 -2.93 7.79
CA VAL A 91 -8.02 -1.72 7.18
C VAL A 91 -6.67 -1.39 7.79
N GLU A 92 -5.84 -0.73 7.00
CA GLU A 92 -4.66 -0.04 7.45
C GLU A 92 -4.92 1.47 7.47
N LEU A 93 -4.64 2.11 8.61
CA LEU A 93 -4.86 3.54 8.81
C LEU A 93 -3.67 4.35 8.27
N ALA A 94 -3.95 5.52 7.68
CA ALA A 94 -2.92 6.46 7.24
C ALA A 94 -3.28 7.93 7.49
N LEU A 95 -4.51 8.22 7.91
CA LEU A 95 -5.11 9.56 7.85
C LEU A 95 -5.59 10.06 9.22
N GLY A 96 -5.07 9.47 10.29
CA GLY A 96 -5.58 9.73 11.63
C GLY A 96 -7.00 9.20 11.84
N TYR A 97 -7.75 9.81 12.77
CA TYR A 97 -9.00 9.24 13.25
C TYR A 97 -10.24 10.10 12.95
N PHE A 98 -10.10 11.10 12.09
CA PHE A 98 -11.20 11.99 11.64
C PHE A 98 -11.99 12.59 12.81
N GLY A 99 -11.26 13.18 13.77
CA GLY A 99 -11.83 13.84 14.93
C GLY A 99 -12.28 12.90 16.07
N ARG A 100 -12.07 11.59 15.92
CA ARG A 100 -12.34 10.60 16.98
C ARG A 100 -11.11 10.35 17.84
N THR A 101 -11.34 9.88 19.05
CA THR A 101 -10.29 9.18 19.82
C THR A 101 -10.08 7.77 19.27
N ALA A 102 -8.96 7.13 19.60
CA ALA A 102 -8.71 5.74 19.24
C ALA A 102 -9.83 4.80 19.70
N ALA A 103 -10.35 5.00 20.92
CA ALA A 103 -11.45 4.23 21.49
C ALA A 103 -12.77 4.42 20.71
N GLN A 104 -13.09 5.66 20.31
CA GLN A 104 -14.28 5.94 19.51
C GLN A 104 -14.18 5.34 18.10
N LEU A 105 -12.99 5.40 17.48
CA LEU A 105 -12.76 4.76 16.19
C LEU A 105 -12.88 3.24 16.30
N ARG A 106 -12.29 2.64 17.34
CA ARG A 106 -12.40 1.21 17.60
C ARG A 106 -13.87 0.77 17.74
N GLN A 107 -14.66 1.49 18.52
CA GLN A 107 -16.08 1.20 18.72
C GLN A 107 -16.86 1.27 17.38
N PHE A 108 -16.58 2.29 16.56
CA PHE A 108 -17.21 2.43 15.24
C PHE A 108 -16.86 1.26 14.32
N LEU A 109 -15.57 0.92 14.21
CA LEU A 109 -15.09 -0.17 13.36
C LEU A 109 -15.64 -1.54 13.80
N ASP A 110 -15.68 -1.80 15.10
CA ASP A 110 -16.31 -3.03 15.65
C ASP A 110 -17.81 -3.10 15.28
N GLY A 111 -18.51 -1.95 15.29
CA GLY A 111 -19.92 -1.85 14.91
C GLY A 111 -20.21 -2.21 13.45
N ILE A 112 -19.25 -2.02 12.55
CA ILE A 112 -19.37 -2.36 11.13
C ILE A 112 -18.62 -3.64 10.74
N GLY A 113 -17.97 -4.32 11.69
CA GLY A 113 -17.29 -5.60 11.49
C GLY A 113 -15.91 -5.50 10.81
N ILE A 114 -15.26 -4.33 10.86
CA ILE A 114 -13.88 -4.10 10.37
C ILE A 114 -12.93 -3.96 11.55
N LYS A 115 -11.66 -4.35 11.36
CA LYS A 115 -10.57 -4.12 12.32
C LYS A 115 -9.50 -3.24 11.70
N ALA A 116 -9.04 -2.21 12.43
CA ALA A 116 -7.80 -1.54 12.12
C ALA A 116 -6.65 -2.42 12.63
N THR A 117 -6.01 -3.18 11.74
CA THR A 117 -4.95 -4.13 12.11
C THR A 117 -3.57 -3.54 12.00
N SER A 118 -3.41 -2.51 11.20
CA SER A 118 -2.16 -1.81 10.89
C SER A 118 -2.38 -0.32 10.78
N SER A 119 -1.31 0.46 10.93
CA SER A 119 -1.29 1.88 10.61
C SER A 119 0.08 2.33 10.09
N HIS A 120 0.04 3.29 9.16
CA HIS A 120 1.18 4.07 8.72
C HIS A 120 1.41 5.23 9.69
N ASP A 121 2.46 5.11 10.49
CA ASP A 121 2.87 6.11 11.49
C ASP A 121 4.37 6.40 11.33
N GLY A 122 4.72 7.67 11.20
CA GLY A 122 6.13 8.09 11.12
C GLY A 122 6.90 7.79 12.41
N ILE A 123 8.22 7.91 12.36
CA ILE A 123 9.08 7.89 13.54
C ILE A 123 8.62 9.00 14.50
N SER A 124 8.50 8.70 15.78
CA SER A 124 8.03 9.65 16.80
C SER A 124 9.07 10.75 17.03
N ALA A 125 8.60 11.97 17.26
CA ALA A 125 9.49 13.10 17.51
C ALA A 125 10.19 12.99 18.88
N ASP A 126 9.53 12.37 19.86
CA ASP A 126 10.00 12.19 21.22
C ASP A 126 9.33 10.98 21.91
N ALA A 127 9.70 10.76 23.17
CA ALA A 127 9.19 9.65 23.96
C ALA A 127 7.69 9.75 24.25
N ALA A 128 7.14 10.96 24.40
CA ALA A 128 5.71 11.16 24.65
C ALA A 128 4.88 10.81 23.42
N GLY A 129 5.34 11.21 22.24
CA GLY A 129 4.71 10.84 20.96
C GLY A 129 4.75 9.33 20.71
N LEU A 130 5.84 8.67 21.11
CA LEU A 130 5.93 7.21 21.03
C LEU A 130 4.95 6.52 21.97
N GLU A 131 4.85 6.99 23.22
CA GLU A 131 3.91 6.44 24.19
C GLU A 131 2.46 6.61 23.72
N GLU A 132 2.10 7.78 23.19
CA GLU A 132 0.76 8.04 22.63
C GLU A 132 0.47 7.14 21.45
N LYS A 133 1.42 7.00 20.48
CA LYS A 133 1.30 6.11 19.32
C LYS A 133 1.02 4.68 19.77
N ILE A 134 1.81 4.14 20.68
CA ILE A 134 1.65 2.78 21.19
C ILE A 134 0.31 2.63 21.94
N HIS A 135 -0.06 3.58 22.79
CA HIS A 135 -1.33 3.57 23.50
C HIS A 135 -2.52 3.53 22.54
N ASN A 136 -2.50 4.37 21.51
CA ASN A 136 -3.56 4.43 20.50
C ASN A 136 -3.65 3.12 19.71
N ALA A 137 -2.52 2.55 19.29
CA ALA A 137 -2.47 1.27 18.57
C ALA A 137 -3.03 0.11 19.42
N VAL A 138 -2.66 0.03 20.69
CA VAL A 138 -3.21 -0.96 21.63
C VAL A 138 -4.72 -0.78 21.81
N THR A 139 -5.18 0.45 21.98
CA THR A 139 -6.61 0.79 22.12
C THR A 139 -7.40 0.39 20.87
N LEU A 140 -6.86 0.63 19.68
CA LEU A 140 -7.44 0.22 18.40
C LEU A 140 -7.41 -1.31 18.20
N GLY A 141 -6.58 -2.02 18.96
CA GLY A 141 -6.36 -3.45 18.80
C GLY A 141 -5.52 -3.79 17.57
N GLN A 142 -4.63 -2.91 17.18
CA GLN A 142 -3.72 -3.11 16.07
C GLN A 142 -2.73 -4.25 16.36
N SER A 143 -2.16 -4.80 15.30
CA SER A 143 -1.08 -5.77 15.34
C SER A 143 0.23 -5.20 14.85
N PHE A 144 0.16 -4.14 14.01
CA PHE A 144 1.28 -3.56 13.30
C PHE A 144 1.28 -2.04 13.40
N LEU A 145 2.47 -1.48 13.55
CA LEU A 145 2.82 -0.07 13.36
C LEU A 145 3.89 -0.02 12.28
N VAL A 146 3.72 0.77 11.23
CA VAL A 146 4.62 0.76 10.08
C VAL A 146 5.07 2.18 9.75
N VAL A 147 6.37 2.40 9.63
CA VAL A 147 6.93 3.66 9.11
C VAL A 147 6.76 3.65 7.59
N PRO A 148 5.94 4.58 7.04
CA PRO A 148 5.53 4.50 5.64
C PRO A 148 6.51 5.12 4.66
N TYR A 149 7.39 6.02 5.13
CA TYR A 149 8.20 6.82 4.24
C TYR A 149 9.35 7.52 4.96
N LEU A 150 10.53 7.39 4.41
CA LEU A 150 11.73 8.14 4.76
C LEU A 150 12.43 8.53 3.46
N TYR A 151 13.05 9.70 3.39
CA TYR A 151 13.79 10.12 2.21
C TYR A 151 15.03 10.93 2.58
N SER A 152 16.19 10.49 2.13
CA SER A 152 17.44 11.22 2.19
C SER A 152 18.44 10.70 1.16
N GLU A 153 19.30 11.57 0.66
CA GLU A 153 20.48 11.21 -0.11
C GLU A 153 21.73 11.07 0.78
N ASN A 154 21.56 11.07 2.12
CA ASN A 154 22.62 10.95 3.09
C ASN A 154 22.54 9.61 3.83
N ALA A 155 23.58 8.78 3.68
CA ALA A 155 23.68 7.47 4.31
C ALA A 155 23.57 7.50 5.86
N ASP A 156 24.08 8.55 6.50
CA ASP A 156 24.07 8.64 7.97
C ASP A 156 22.66 8.97 8.51
N GLU A 157 21.79 9.60 7.70
CA GLU A 157 20.37 9.76 8.07
C GLU A 157 19.64 8.43 8.07
N TRP A 158 19.88 7.57 7.09
CA TRP A 158 19.28 6.24 7.04
C TRP A 158 19.68 5.38 8.24
N LYS A 159 20.97 5.42 8.65
CA LYS A 159 21.45 4.74 9.86
C LYS A 159 20.79 5.28 11.12
N ARG A 160 20.70 6.60 11.26
CA ARG A 160 20.05 7.25 12.39
C ARG A 160 18.56 6.87 12.50
N TRP A 161 17.85 6.85 11.39
CA TRP A 161 16.44 6.41 11.37
C TRP A 161 16.31 4.92 11.71
N ALA A 162 17.19 4.07 11.21
CA ALA A 162 17.20 2.66 11.59
C ALA A 162 17.42 2.46 13.09
N GLU A 163 18.35 3.21 13.71
CA GLU A 163 18.54 3.21 15.16
C GLU A 163 17.28 3.65 15.92
N GLN A 164 16.65 4.76 15.51
CA GLN A 164 15.41 5.23 16.09
C GLN A 164 14.28 4.19 15.94
N MET A 165 14.14 3.58 14.79
CA MET A 165 13.17 2.52 14.54
C MET A 165 13.39 1.29 15.41
N ASN A 166 14.66 0.89 15.66
CA ASN A 166 14.98 -0.21 16.56
C ASN A 166 14.54 0.10 18.01
N VAL A 167 14.71 1.35 18.47
CA VAL A 167 14.23 1.80 19.79
C VAL A 167 12.70 1.75 19.87
N GLU A 168 12.00 2.31 18.89
CA GLU A 168 10.54 2.29 18.84
C GLU A 168 9.98 0.86 18.74
N ALA A 169 10.63 0.02 17.95
CA ALA A 169 10.25 -1.38 17.77
C ALA A 169 10.38 -2.19 19.07
N ALA A 170 11.41 -1.90 19.89
CA ALA A 170 11.54 -2.53 21.20
C ALA A 170 10.39 -2.13 22.14
N ALA A 171 9.99 -0.85 22.14
CA ALA A 171 8.86 -0.36 22.94
C ALA A 171 7.52 -0.93 22.43
N ALA A 172 7.30 -0.94 21.13
CA ALA A 172 6.11 -1.54 20.50
C ALA A 172 5.98 -3.03 20.84
N ARG A 173 7.08 -3.77 20.77
CA ARG A 173 7.12 -5.19 21.14
C ARG A 173 6.76 -5.42 22.62
N ALA A 174 7.21 -4.56 23.52
CA ALA A 174 6.85 -4.66 24.94
C ALA A 174 5.33 -4.49 25.17
N ALA A 175 4.66 -3.75 24.29
CA ALA A 175 3.20 -3.57 24.28
C ALA A 175 2.45 -4.64 23.44
N GLY A 176 3.15 -5.65 22.92
CA GLY A 176 2.55 -6.72 22.12
C GLY A 176 2.33 -6.38 20.63
N LEU A 177 2.85 -5.26 20.16
CA LEU A 177 2.76 -4.80 18.78
C LEU A 177 4.00 -5.25 17.96
N ARG A 178 3.86 -5.27 16.65
CA ARG A 178 4.94 -5.42 15.67
C ARG A 178 5.21 -4.06 15.04
N TYR A 179 6.49 -3.75 14.85
CA TYR A 179 6.92 -2.51 14.24
C TYR A 179 7.60 -2.81 12.91
N GLY A 180 7.30 -2.05 11.87
CA GLY A 180 7.77 -2.34 10.52
C GLY A 180 8.17 -1.12 9.70
N TYR A 181 8.71 -1.41 8.53
CA TYR A 181 9.07 -0.43 7.50
C TYR A 181 8.42 -0.79 6.17
N HIS A 182 7.88 0.21 5.48
CA HIS A 182 7.29 0.13 4.16
C HIS A 182 8.19 0.84 3.14
N ASN A 183 8.52 0.15 2.04
CA ASN A 183 9.41 0.67 1.01
C ASN A 183 8.66 1.39 -0.10
N HIS A 184 9.40 2.30 -0.74
CA HIS A 184 9.10 2.87 -2.06
C HIS A 184 10.18 2.46 -3.08
N ALA A 185 10.18 3.06 -4.28
CA ALA A 185 11.19 2.78 -5.30
C ALA A 185 12.55 3.41 -4.95
N HIS A 186 12.54 4.56 -4.28
CA HIS A 186 13.76 5.33 -4.03
C HIS A 186 14.76 4.61 -3.11
N GLU A 187 14.32 3.68 -2.26
CA GLU A 187 15.23 2.85 -1.47
C GLU A 187 16.11 1.95 -2.34
N PHE A 188 15.67 1.66 -3.55
CA PHE A 188 16.42 0.83 -4.51
C PHE A 188 17.14 1.65 -5.59
N THR A 189 16.84 2.96 -5.74
CA THR A 189 17.34 3.79 -6.85
C THR A 189 18.30 4.87 -6.43
N ILE A 190 18.19 5.42 -5.20
CA ILE A 190 19.14 6.42 -4.69
C ILE A 190 20.53 5.80 -4.52
N ASP A 191 21.55 6.42 -5.12
CA ASP A 191 22.94 6.06 -4.90
C ASP A 191 23.53 6.90 -3.75
N LEU A 192 23.78 6.25 -2.63
CA LEU A 192 24.40 6.87 -1.43
C LEU A 192 25.94 6.88 -1.50
N GLY A 193 26.47 6.53 -2.66
CA GLY A 193 27.90 6.40 -2.90
C GLY A 193 28.41 4.95 -2.76
N SER A 194 29.45 4.63 -3.52
CA SER A 194 30.07 3.29 -3.55
C SER A 194 29.07 2.16 -3.89
N GLY A 195 28.03 2.46 -4.65
CA GLY A 195 27.00 1.50 -5.06
C GLY A 195 26.02 1.10 -3.93
N LYS A 196 26.09 1.76 -2.77
CA LYS A 196 25.12 1.52 -1.68
C LYS A 196 23.80 2.24 -1.93
N ARG A 197 22.72 1.55 -1.57
CA ARG A 197 21.34 2.03 -1.65
C ARG A 197 20.78 2.20 -0.23
N PRO A 198 19.73 3.03 -0.03
CA PRO A 198 19.00 3.08 1.24
C PRO A 198 18.54 1.70 1.74
N TRP A 199 18.08 0.84 0.84
CA TRP A 199 17.67 -0.53 1.17
C TRP A 199 18.77 -1.36 1.81
N ASP A 200 20.01 -1.23 1.33
CA ASP A 200 21.17 -1.93 1.88
C ASP A 200 21.45 -1.51 3.32
N ILE A 201 21.31 -0.20 3.60
CA ILE A 201 21.50 0.34 4.95
C ILE A 201 20.37 -0.14 5.86
N LEU A 202 19.10 0.01 5.44
CA LEU A 202 17.95 -0.40 6.24
C LEU A 202 18.03 -1.89 6.62
N THR A 203 18.31 -2.75 5.64
CA THR A 203 18.37 -4.20 5.90
C THR A 203 19.59 -4.60 6.75
N ALA A 204 20.68 -3.84 6.73
CA ALA A 204 21.83 -4.07 7.58
C ALA A 204 21.67 -3.56 9.02
N GLU A 205 21.01 -2.42 9.22
CA GLU A 205 20.96 -1.71 10.50
C GLU A 205 19.66 -1.98 11.32
N LEU A 206 18.56 -2.36 10.67
CA LEU A 206 17.33 -2.72 11.38
C LEU A 206 17.47 -4.09 12.06
N ASP A 207 17.21 -4.16 13.37
CA ASP A 207 17.24 -5.43 14.11
C ASP A 207 16.14 -6.39 13.61
N PRO A 208 16.49 -7.52 12.98
CA PRO A 208 15.51 -8.44 12.38
C PRO A 208 14.62 -9.15 13.40
N ARG A 209 14.95 -9.05 14.71
CA ARG A 209 14.11 -9.59 15.78
C ARG A 209 13.01 -8.60 16.20
N LEU A 210 13.16 -7.31 15.89
CA LEU A 210 12.30 -6.22 16.34
C LEU A 210 11.49 -5.64 15.18
N VAL A 211 12.15 -5.37 14.06
CA VAL A 211 11.53 -4.72 12.89
C VAL A 211 11.18 -5.75 11.81
N HIS A 212 9.98 -5.67 11.28
CA HIS A 212 9.56 -6.44 10.11
C HIS A 212 9.48 -5.54 8.88
N LEU A 213 9.30 -6.13 7.70
CA LEU A 213 9.07 -5.43 6.46
C LEU A 213 7.61 -5.60 6.01
N GLU A 214 7.03 -4.49 5.60
CA GLU A 214 5.83 -4.40 4.79
C GLU A 214 6.27 -4.06 3.37
N VAL A 215 6.43 -5.08 2.52
CA VAL A 215 6.94 -4.85 1.18
C VAL A 215 5.82 -4.39 0.25
N ASP A 216 5.99 -3.19 -0.30
CA ASP A 216 5.17 -2.72 -1.40
C ASP A 216 5.69 -3.32 -2.71
N LEU A 217 4.85 -4.14 -3.34
CA LEU A 217 5.21 -4.91 -4.52
C LEU A 217 5.32 -4.05 -5.77
N TYR A 218 4.49 -3.00 -5.91
CA TYR A 218 4.59 -2.05 -7.01
C TYR A 218 5.89 -1.25 -6.94
N TRP A 219 6.21 -0.75 -5.74
CA TRP A 219 7.42 0.04 -5.56
C TRP A 219 8.69 -0.79 -5.66
N ALA A 220 8.68 -2.04 -5.22
CA ALA A 220 9.82 -2.94 -5.39
C ALA A 220 10.03 -3.28 -6.88
N VAL A 221 8.96 -3.59 -7.63
CA VAL A 221 9.01 -3.79 -9.09
C VAL A 221 9.49 -2.53 -9.79
N THR A 222 8.95 -1.37 -9.45
CA THR A 222 9.36 -0.07 -10.02
C THR A 222 10.83 0.23 -9.72
N GLY A 223 11.28 0.00 -8.48
CA GLY A 223 12.67 0.15 -8.09
C GLY A 223 13.61 -0.74 -8.91
N GLY A 224 13.22 -1.99 -9.17
CA GLY A 224 13.98 -2.88 -10.05
C GLY A 224 14.07 -2.38 -11.49
N ILE A 225 12.97 -1.84 -12.04
CA ILE A 225 12.93 -1.28 -13.40
C ILE A 225 13.80 -0.01 -13.50
N GLU A 226 13.76 0.85 -12.49
CA GLU A 226 14.39 2.17 -12.48
C GLU A 226 15.82 2.16 -11.89
N SER A 227 16.27 1.04 -11.31
CA SER A 227 17.61 0.93 -10.75
C SER A 227 18.68 0.80 -11.84
N GLY A 228 19.55 1.81 -11.96
CA GLY A 228 20.73 1.77 -12.81
C GLY A 228 20.46 1.28 -14.24
N ASP A 229 20.93 0.06 -14.54
CA ASP A 229 20.77 -0.56 -15.86
C ASP A 229 19.38 -1.21 -16.09
N GLY A 230 18.49 -1.13 -15.08
CA GLY A 230 17.22 -1.84 -15.06
C GLY A 230 17.40 -3.36 -14.91
N VAL A 231 16.33 -4.06 -14.57
CA VAL A 231 16.36 -5.52 -14.50
C VAL A 231 15.41 -6.13 -15.53
N ALA A 232 15.84 -7.23 -16.17
CA ALA A 232 15.02 -7.94 -17.15
C ALA A 232 13.83 -8.68 -16.52
N ASP A 233 13.91 -9.00 -15.22
CA ASP A 233 12.87 -9.68 -14.43
C ASP A 233 12.58 -8.89 -13.14
N PRO A 234 11.73 -7.85 -13.18
CA PRO A 234 11.44 -7.02 -12.02
C PRO A 234 10.76 -7.77 -10.86
N GLU A 235 9.95 -8.79 -11.17
CA GLU A 235 9.35 -9.64 -10.13
C GLU A 235 10.39 -10.56 -9.50
N GLY A 236 11.38 -11.04 -10.28
CA GLY A 236 12.54 -11.76 -9.78
C GLY A 236 13.35 -10.89 -8.83
N PHE A 237 13.60 -9.64 -9.19
CA PHE A 237 14.22 -8.65 -8.30
C PHE A 237 13.42 -8.51 -7.00
N THR A 238 12.09 -8.33 -7.09
CA THR A 238 11.22 -8.23 -5.91
C THR A 238 11.30 -9.49 -5.03
N LEU A 239 11.37 -10.66 -5.63
CA LEU A 239 11.56 -11.92 -4.89
C LEU A 239 12.93 -11.99 -4.19
N ASP A 240 13.97 -11.45 -4.80
CA ASP A 240 15.29 -11.36 -4.20
C ASP A 240 15.33 -10.35 -3.05
N VAL A 241 14.65 -9.21 -3.18
CA VAL A 241 14.41 -8.25 -2.08
C VAL A 241 13.77 -8.95 -0.88
N ILE A 242 12.71 -9.75 -1.12
CA ILE A 242 11.99 -10.47 -0.05
C ILE A 242 12.87 -11.55 0.60
N ARG A 243 13.66 -12.29 -0.18
CA ARG A 243 14.43 -13.44 0.29
C ARG A 243 15.76 -13.06 0.96
N SER A 244 16.40 -11.99 0.48
CA SER A 244 17.71 -11.57 0.97
C SER A 244 17.63 -10.73 2.25
N ALA A 245 16.47 -10.13 2.55
CA ALA A 245 16.29 -9.33 3.76
C ALA A 245 16.42 -10.21 5.01
N PRO A 246 17.24 -9.82 6.00
CA PRO A 246 17.32 -10.52 7.29
C PRO A 246 16.02 -10.38 8.10
N GLN A 247 15.26 -9.30 7.86
CA GLN A 247 13.98 -9.00 8.50
C GLN A 247 12.88 -9.90 7.91
N ARG A 248 11.90 -10.24 8.75
CA ARG A 248 10.72 -10.97 8.28
C ARG A 248 9.82 -10.05 7.46
N VAL A 249 9.43 -10.46 6.26
CA VAL A 249 8.36 -9.82 5.51
C VAL A 249 7.03 -10.35 6.03
N LEU A 250 6.23 -9.51 6.66
CA LEU A 250 4.96 -9.89 7.30
C LEU A 250 3.73 -9.35 6.61
N GLN A 251 3.87 -8.30 5.81
CA GLN A 251 2.78 -7.63 5.09
C GLN A 251 3.21 -7.33 3.66
N TYR A 252 2.24 -7.30 2.76
CA TYR A 252 2.40 -6.79 1.40
C TYR A 252 1.42 -5.66 1.16
N HIS A 253 1.91 -4.55 0.61
CA HIS A 253 1.09 -3.68 -0.19
C HIS A 253 0.96 -4.30 -1.58
N VAL A 254 -0.27 -4.63 -1.94
CA VAL A 254 -0.61 -5.23 -3.21
C VAL A 254 -1.15 -4.12 -4.11
N LYS A 255 -0.24 -3.58 -4.91
CA LYS A 255 -0.42 -2.45 -5.79
C LYS A 255 0.09 -2.83 -7.17
N ASP A 256 -0.72 -2.69 -8.24
CA ASP A 256 -0.39 -3.11 -9.59
C ASP A 256 0.19 -1.95 -10.42
N ARG A 257 0.80 -2.27 -11.58
CA ARG A 257 1.56 -1.33 -12.39
C ARG A 257 1.22 -1.47 -13.86
N HIS A 258 0.86 -0.38 -14.53
CA HIS A 258 0.74 -0.37 -15.98
C HIS A 258 2.10 -0.55 -16.64
N GLU A 259 2.24 -1.55 -17.52
CA GLU A 259 3.49 -1.84 -18.22
C GLU A 259 3.96 -0.65 -19.08
N SER A 260 3.04 -0.02 -19.80
CA SER A 260 3.37 1.01 -20.79
C SER A 260 3.67 2.38 -20.19
N THR A 261 3.05 2.75 -19.07
CA THR A 261 3.16 4.09 -18.48
C THR A 261 3.93 4.11 -17.17
N GLY A 262 4.02 2.96 -16.50
CA GLY A 262 4.58 2.88 -15.15
C GLY A 262 3.65 3.40 -14.07
N ASP A 263 2.47 3.91 -14.39
CA ASP A 263 1.49 4.38 -13.42
C ASP A 263 0.89 3.20 -12.65
N MET A 264 0.25 3.49 -11.50
CA MET A 264 -0.49 2.48 -10.76
C MET A 264 -1.73 2.04 -11.53
N ALA A 265 -1.97 0.74 -11.53
CA ALA A 265 -3.11 0.10 -12.18
C ALA A 265 -4.05 -0.49 -11.12
N ASP A 266 -5.33 -0.63 -11.46
CA ASP A 266 -6.22 -1.45 -10.64
C ASP A 266 -5.79 -2.92 -10.67
N LEU A 267 -5.90 -3.64 -9.56
CA LEU A 267 -5.37 -5.00 -9.42
C LEU A 267 -5.88 -5.93 -10.51
N GLY A 268 -4.95 -6.57 -11.19
CA GLY A 268 -5.19 -7.51 -12.28
C GLY A 268 -5.34 -6.87 -13.66
N THR A 269 -5.17 -5.55 -13.77
CA THR A 269 -5.12 -4.83 -15.05
C THR A 269 -3.69 -4.41 -15.42
N GLY A 270 -2.76 -4.55 -14.49
CA GLY A 270 -1.35 -4.24 -14.66
C GLY A 270 -0.49 -5.43 -15.05
N MET A 271 0.84 -5.27 -14.91
CA MET A 271 1.84 -6.24 -15.35
C MET A 271 2.28 -7.24 -14.28
N ILE A 272 2.02 -6.98 -12.97
CA ILE A 272 2.63 -7.75 -11.88
C ILE A 272 1.95 -9.11 -11.72
N ASP A 273 2.70 -10.21 -11.86
CA ASP A 273 2.23 -11.57 -11.50
C ASP A 273 2.31 -11.79 -9.98
N PHE A 274 1.30 -11.30 -9.26
CA PHE A 274 1.17 -11.54 -7.82
C PHE A 274 1.11 -13.04 -7.49
N GLY A 275 0.59 -13.87 -8.39
CA GLY A 275 0.55 -15.31 -8.22
C GLY A 275 1.96 -15.91 -8.11
N ARG A 276 2.92 -15.42 -8.90
CA ARG A 276 4.34 -15.80 -8.82
C ARG A 276 4.93 -15.45 -7.45
N ILE A 277 4.69 -14.22 -6.99
CA ILE A 277 5.21 -13.74 -5.71
C ILE A 277 4.60 -14.52 -4.54
N PHE A 278 3.26 -14.69 -4.52
CA PHE A 278 2.56 -15.36 -3.42
C PHE A 278 2.82 -16.86 -3.36
N ARG A 279 3.19 -17.51 -4.47
CA ARG A 279 3.69 -18.89 -4.46
C ARG A 279 5.02 -19.01 -3.72
N ALA A 280 5.88 -18.01 -3.87
CA ALA A 280 7.22 -18.03 -3.32
C ALA A 280 7.28 -17.63 -1.83
N HIS A 281 6.41 -16.71 -1.41
CA HIS A 281 6.38 -16.20 -0.03
C HIS A 281 4.95 -15.84 0.39
N SER A 282 4.62 -16.06 1.66
CA SER A 282 3.31 -15.76 2.27
C SER A 282 3.45 -14.80 3.43
N VAL A 283 2.47 -13.92 3.60
CA VAL A 283 2.43 -12.90 4.64
C VAL A 283 1.21 -13.02 5.55
N LEU A 284 1.17 -12.23 6.60
CA LEU A 284 0.06 -12.18 7.56
C LEU A 284 -1.04 -11.20 7.13
N GLU A 285 -0.74 -10.30 6.17
CA GLU A 285 -1.71 -9.34 5.67
C GLU A 285 -1.38 -8.94 4.22
N TYR A 286 -2.39 -8.94 3.37
CA TYR A 286 -2.35 -8.54 1.96
C TYR A 286 -3.18 -7.28 1.82
N ILE A 287 -2.52 -6.13 1.70
CA ILE A 287 -3.12 -4.80 1.81
C ILE A 287 -3.28 -4.23 0.41
N VAL A 288 -4.52 -4.10 -0.05
CA VAL A 288 -4.82 -3.45 -1.33
C VAL A 288 -4.50 -1.97 -1.23
N GLU A 289 -3.73 -1.45 -2.19
CA GLU A 289 -3.50 -0.03 -2.31
C GLU A 289 -3.42 0.43 -3.78
N ASN A 290 -3.88 1.65 -4.03
CA ASN A 290 -3.68 2.39 -5.28
C ASN A 290 -3.78 3.89 -4.97
N ASP A 291 -2.69 4.65 -5.20
CA ASP A 291 -2.65 6.08 -4.89
C ASP A 291 -3.30 6.93 -6.00
N THR A 292 -3.40 6.38 -7.21
CA THR A 292 -3.92 7.07 -8.40
C THR A 292 -4.90 6.18 -9.18
N PRO A 293 -6.08 5.86 -8.56
CA PRO A 293 -7.05 4.96 -9.17
C PRO A 293 -7.43 5.33 -10.61
N ASP A 294 -7.50 4.34 -11.51
CA ASP A 294 -8.00 4.51 -12.88
C ASP A 294 -9.50 4.79 -12.92
N VAL A 295 -10.22 4.37 -11.89
CA VAL A 295 -11.66 4.54 -11.68
C VAL A 295 -11.93 5.27 -10.37
N THR A 296 -13.14 5.21 -9.84
CA THR A 296 -13.43 5.80 -8.53
C THR A 296 -12.72 5.00 -7.41
N PRO A 297 -12.31 5.65 -6.30
CA PRO A 297 -11.68 4.96 -5.18
C PRO A 297 -12.49 3.76 -4.66
N GLN A 298 -13.82 3.87 -4.66
CA GLN A 298 -14.71 2.78 -4.23
C GLN A 298 -14.68 1.60 -5.20
N GLN A 299 -14.65 1.87 -6.52
CA GLN A 299 -14.53 0.82 -7.54
C GLN A 299 -13.17 0.14 -7.47
N THR A 300 -12.08 0.90 -7.29
CA THR A 300 -10.74 0.35 -7.08
C THR A 300 -10.70 -0.58 -5.85
N ALA A 301 -11.30 -0.15 -4.73
CA ALA A 301 -11.40 -1.00 -3.54
C ALA A 301 -12.17 -2.30 -3.83
N GLU A 302 -13.27 -2.24 -4.59
CA GLU A 302 -14.05 -3.42 -4.97
C GLU A 302 -13.26 -4.36 -5.90
N VAL A 303 -12.59 -3.81 -6.92
CA VAL A 303 -11.73 -4.55 -7.86
C VAL A 303 -10.61 -5.25 -7.09
N GLY A 304 -9.90 -4.53 -6.23
CA GLY A 304 -8.81 -5.07 -5.44
C GLY A 304 -9.23 -6.23 -4.53
N TYR A 305 -10.33 -6.09 -3.81
CA TYR A 305 -10.86 -7.16 -2.98
C TYR A 305 -11.24 -8.39 -3.81
N ARG A 306 -11.99 -8.20 -4.90
CA ARG A 306 -12.42 -9.28 -5.79
C ARG A 306 -11.25 -10.00 -6.43
N TYR A 307 -10.22 -9.26 -6.86
CA TYR A 307 -9.00 -9.81 -7.42
C TYR A 307 -8.33 -10.77 -6.43
N LEU A 308 -8.00 -10.31 -5.21
CA LEU A 308 -7.35 -11.14 -4.19
C LEU A 308 -8.19 -12.34 -3.78
N ARG A 309 -9.51 -12.20 -3.71
CA ARG A 309 -10.44 -13.30 -3.42
C ARG A 309 -10.45 -14.39 -4.50
N ARG A 310 -10.24 -14.01 -5.75
CA ARG A 310 -10.29 -14.92 -6.91
C ARG A 310 -8.92 -15.48 -7.29
N LEU A 311 -7.85 -14.79 -6.94
CA LEU A 311 -6.47 -15.18 -7.26
C LEU A 311 -6.20 -16.62 -6.82
N ARG A 312 -5.65 -17.42 -7.74
CA ARG A 312 -5.17 -18.80 -7.54
C ARG A 312 -3.68 -18.85 -7.83
N TYR A 313 -2.89 -19.42 -6.93
CA TYR A 313 -1.45 -19.49 -7.07
C TYR A 313 -0.85 -20.79 -6.48
#